data_248348dbb5d1aa6e63e5f297b7d9dcf1
#
_entry.id   248348dbb5d1aa6e63e5f297b7d9dcf1
#
_cell.length_a   1.000
_cell.length_b   1.000
_cell.length_c   1.000
_cell.angle_alpha   90.00
_cell.angle_beta   90.00
_cell.angle_gamma   90.00
#
_symmetry.space_group_name_H-M   'P 1'
#
loop_
_entity.id
_entity.type
_entity.pdbx_description
1 polymer ?
#
loop_
_entity_poly.entity_id
_entity_poly.type
_entity_poly.pdbx_seq_one_letter_code
_entity_poly.pdbx_strand_id
1 'polypeptide(L)'
;MSYVKDDTFVPIKNVATTESQIKEQVLTIPGVKITTESSRVYTLGREASQLIGYVQAISAEELEANAGKGYNSNSLIGKAGIEKAYEDTLRGKDGKEIYIENEDGDKVKTIAKQELENGKDVKLTIDATTQKQVYDSLEENKGAYVAMDSKTGEILALVSTPSYDSNDFVLGMSTDEWNSLNQDENKPLLNRFTGTWSPGSTFKPVTGAIGITEGKINPNEDFGRSGLSWQKDSSWGNYMVTTLTPYNEPANMQNALIRSDNIYFAKAALKIGYDAFMEGLNKLGFNEDISFELSTSKSTYDTDGKIDDEVQLADSGYGQGQILVNPIHMASIYSAFVNNGNMIKPTIIYEENKQPEYLKENAISEEAANTIKEDLIQVVENPNGTAHDAKIDGLTIGAKTGTAELKKSKDEEGEVIGWFNAFTADETSAKQLVVVSMVEDANSVGGSHYLFPKVTQIFK
;
A
#
# COMPACT_ATOMS: atom_id res chain seq x y z
N MET A 1 -27.82 -33.48 2.25
CA MET A 1 -28.55 -33.93 1.03
C MET A 1 -29.94 -34.55 1.30
N SER A 2 -30.49 -34.49 2.49
CA SER A 2 -31.79 -35.14 2.85
C SER A 2 -33.06 -34.42 2.31
N TYR A 3 -32.91 -33.31 1.61
CA TYR A 3 -34.01 -32.51 1.07
C TYR A 3 -34.06 -32.46 -0.46
N VAL A 4 -33.15 -33.16 -1.16
CA VAL A 4 -33.09 -33.16 -2.63
C VAL A 4 -34.09 -34.20 -3.13
N LYS A 5 -35.07 -33.78 -3.94
CA LYS A 5 -36.00 -34.62 -4.68
C LYS A 5 -35.49 -34.81 -6.11
N ASP A 6 -36.03 -35.80 -6.82
CA ASP A 6 -35.60 -36.15 -8.19
C ASP A 6 -35.73 -34.99 -9.21
N ASP A 7 -36.57 -33.99 -8.90
CA ASP A 7 -36.83 -32.80 -9.72
C ASP A 7 -36.16 -31.50 -9.21
N THR A 8 -35.34 -31.62 -8.16
CA THR A 8 -34.69 -30.44 -7.53
C THR A 8 -33.45 -30.08 -8.30
N PHE A 9 -33.38 -28.83 -8.76
CA PHE A 9 -32.15 -28.25 -9.29
C PHE A 9 -31.19 -27.94 -8.14
N VAL A 10 -30.02 -28.57 -8.16
CA VAL A 10 -28.97 -28.36 -7.16
C VAL A 10 -27.81 -27.65 -7.85
N PRO A 11 -27.48 -26.39 -7.50
CA PRO A 11 -26.28 -25.69 -8.01
C PRO A 11 -25.01 -26.45 -7.60
N ILE A 12 -24.14 -26.76 -8.55
CA ILE A 12 -22.89 -27.49 -8.33
C ILE A 12 -21.68 -26.54 -8.43
N LYS A 13 -21.62 -25.78 -9.50
CA LYS A 13 -20.50 -24.85 -9.76
C LYS A 13 -20.94 -23.74 -10.72
N ASN A 14 -20.45 -22.53 -10.49
CA ASN A 14 -20.50 -21.44 -11.44
C ASN A 14 -19.30 -21.54 -12.39
N VAL A 15 -19.53 -21.26 -13.66
CA VAL A 15 -18.51 -21.31 -14.70
C VAL A 15 -18.65 -20.06 -15.55
N ALA A 16 -17.54 -19.41 -15.89
CA ALA A 16 -17.57 -18.26 -16.76
C ALA A 16 -18.18 -18.62 -18.14
N THR A 17 -18.97 -17.71 -18.72
CA THR A 17 -19.59 -17.94 -20.03
C THR A 17 -18.58 -18.15 -21.16
N THR A 18 -17.35 -17.70 -20.97
CA THR A 18 -16.20 -17.87 -21.87
C THR A 18 -15.63 -19.29 -21.88
N GLU A 19 -15.90 -20.09 -20.84
CA GLU A 19 -15.43 -21.48 -20.69
C GLU A 19 -16.26 -22.47 -21.52
N SER A 20 -16.23 -22.34 -22.86
CA SER A 20 -17.04 -23.14 -23.78
C SER A 20 -16.74 -24.65 -23.71
N GLN A 21 -15.48 -25.03 -23.50
CA GLN A 21 -15.07 -26.43 -23.38
C GLN A 21 -15.68 -27.14 -22.17
N ILE A 22 -15.64 -26.48 -21.00
CA ILE A 22 -16.26 -27.02 -19.78
C ILE A 22 -17.77 -27.16 -20.00
N LYS A 23 -18.42 -26.17 -20.59
CA LYS A 23 -19.84 -26.19 -20.91
C LYS A 23 -20.23 -27.38 -21.80
N GLU A 24 -19.44 -27.62 -22.86
CA GLU A 24 -19.67 -28.77 -23.75
C GLU A 24 -19.50 -30.11 -23.01
N GLN A 25 -18.46 -30.26 -22.20
CA GLN A 25 -18.17 -31.47 -21.45
C GLN A 25 -19.27 -31.79 -20.43
N VAL A 26 -19.70 -30.81 -19.64
CA VAL A 26 -20.70 -31.06 -18.58
C VAL A 26 -22.08 -31.37 -19.15
N LEU A 27 -22.42 -30.86 -20.33
CA LEU A 27 -23.69 -31.17 -21.02
C LEU A 27 -23.77 -32.63 -21.52
N THR A 28 -22.65 -33.36 -21.59
CA THR A 28 -22.64 -34.80 -21.90
C THR A 28 -23.07 -35.67 -20.73
N ILE A 29 -23.10 -35.09 -19.50
CA ILE A 29 -23.43 -35.83 -18.28
C ILE A 29 -24.98 -35.86 -18.10
N PRO A 30 -25.61 -37.01 -18.05
CA PRO A 30 -27.06 -37.10 -17.84
C PRO A 30 -27.50 -36.42 -16.54
N GLY A 31 -28.57 -35.63 -16.61
CA GLY A 31 -29.10 -34.88 -15.45
C GLY A 31 -28.45 -33.53 -15.20
N VAL A 32 -27.43 -33.17 -15.94
CA VAL A 32 -26.84 -31.81 -15.84
C VAL A 32 -27.65 -30.80 -16.66
N LYS A 33 -27.96 -29.70 -16.03
CA LYS A 33 -28.62 -28.54 -16.64
C LYS A 33 -27.77 -27.27 -16.42
N ILE A 34 -27.63 -26.43 -17.44
CA ILE A 34 -26.95 -25.14 -17.34
C ILE A 34 -28.02 -24.06 -17.34
N THR A 35 -27.88 -23.10 -16.40
CA THR A 35 -28.63 -21.84 -16.36
C THR A 35 -27.63 -20.70 -16.46
N THR A 36 -28.08 -19.55 -16.95
CA THR A 36 -27.26 -18.35 -17.04
C THR A 36 -27.78 -17.34 -15.99
N GLU A 37 -26.87 -16.83 -15.20
CA GLU A 37 -27.14 -15.82 -14.18
C GLU A 37 -26.18 -14.63 -14.38
N SER A 38 -26.62 -13.43 -14.01
CA SER A 38 -25.73 -12.27 -13.95
C SER A 38 -24.81 -12.38 -12.75
N SER A 39 -23.53 -12.12 -12.96
CA SER A 39 -22.52 -12.18 -11.92
C SER A 39 -21.58 -10.99 -12.00
N ARG A 40 -20.94 -10.67 -10.87
CA ARG A 40 -19.85 -9.71 -10.81
C ARG A 40 -18.66 -10.25 -11.59
N VAL A 41 -18.00 -9.39 -12.38
CA VAL A 41 -16.79 -9.73 -13.14
C VAL A 41 -15.71 -8.70 -12.84
N TYR A 42 -14.53 -9.18 -12.48
CA TYR A 42 -13.36 -8.36 -12.18
C TYR A 42 -12.39 -8.38 -13.37
N THR A 43 -12.44 -7.35 -14.20
CA THR A 43 -11.73 -7.30 -15.48
C THR A 43 -10.21 -7.24 -15.34
N LEU A 44 -9.70 -6.71 -14.22
CA LEU A 44 -8.27 -6.70 -13.89
C LEU A 44 -7.84 -7.96 -13.11
N GLY A 45 -8.79 -8.84 -12.70
CA GLY A 45 -8.44 -10.09 -12.04
C GLY A 45 -7.43 -9.93 -10.90
N ARG A 46 -6.26 -10.57 -11.06
CA ARG A 46 -5.17 -10.55 -10.08
C ARG A 46 -4.52 -9.18 -9.91
N GLU A 47 -4.47 -8.39 -10.97
CA GLU A 47 -3.75 -7.12 -11.00
C GLU A 47 -4.32 -6.08 -10.02
N ALA A 48 -5.61 -6.22 -9.66
CA ALA A 48 -6.28 -5.28 -8.76
C ALA A 48 -7.05 -5.94 -7.61
N SER A 49 -6.90 -7.25 -7.40
CA SER A 49 -7.71 -8.00 -6.42
C SER A 49 -7.62 -7.46 -4.99
N GLN A 50 -6.42 -7.11 -4.54
CA GLN A 50 -6.20 -6.57 -3.20
C GLN A 50 -6.82 -5.18 -3.01
N LEU A 51 -6.94 -4.40 -4.10
CA LEU A 51 -7.57 -3.09 -4.12
C LEU A 51 -9.10 -3.19 -4.24
N ILE A 52 -9.57 -3.90 -5.27
CA ILE A 52 -11.01 -3.99 -5.56
C ILE A 52 -11.71 -4.93 -4.57
N GLY A 53 -11.07 -6.02 -4.20
CA GLY A 53 -11.69 -7.06 -3.39
C GLY A 53 -12.62 -7.95 -4.20
N TYR A 54 -13.63 -8.52 -3.56
CA TYR A 54 -14.61 -9.40 -4.18
C TYR A 54 -15.91 -9.41 -3.40
N VAL A 55 -16.98 -9.82 -4.06
CA VAL A 55 -18.28 -10.13 -3.44
C VAL A 55 -18.45 -11.63 -3.29
N GLN A 56 -19.15 -12.03 -2.24
CA GLN A 56 -19.50 -13.44 -1.99
C GLN A 56 -20.81 -13.53 -1.22
N ALA A 57 -21.40 -14.71 -1.16
CA ALA A 57 -22.61 -14.95 -0.36
C ALA A 57 -22.42 -14.50 1.09
N ILE A 58 -23.44 -13.82 1.61
CA ILE A 58 -23.44 -13.36 3.00
C ILE A 58 -23.44 -14.56 3.96
N SER A 59 -22.58 -14.52 4.99
CA SER A 59 -22.59 -15.54 6.04
C SER A 59 -23.74 -15.30 7.04
N ALA A 60 -24.05 -16.30 7.87
CA ALA A 60 -25.06 -16.15 8.91
C ALA A 60 -24.69 -15.04 9.93
N GLU A 61 -23.41 -14.93 10.28
CA GLU A 61 -22.88 -13.89 11.18
C GLU A 61 -22.99 -12.50 10.58
N GLU A 62 -22.62 -12.36 9.29
CA GLU A 62 -22.75 -11.10 8.56
C GLU A 62 -24.21 -10.68 8.38
N LEU A 63 -25.12 -11.65 8.15
CA LEU A 63 -26.55 -11.41 8.04
C LEU A 63 -27.11 -10.88 9.37
N GLU A 64 -26.70 -11.47 10.50
CA GLU A 64 -27.07 -11.02 11.84
C GLU A 64 -26.52 -9.61 12.12
N ALA A 65 -25.23 -9.37 11.82
CA ALA A 65 -24.58 -8.07 12.01
C ALA A 65 -25.20 -6.95 11.14
N ASN A 66 -25.83 -7.31 10.02
CA ASN A 66 -26.52 -6.37 9.11
C ASN A 66 -28.04 -6.48 9.19
N ALA A 67 -28.60 -6.97 10.31
CA ALA A 67 -30.04 -7.08 10.51
C ALA A 67 -30.74 -5.73 10.29
N GLY A 68 -31.85 -5.74 9.54
CA GLY A 68 -32.61 -4.54 9.20
C GLY A 68 -32.07 -3.72 8.01
N LYS A 69 -30.90 -4.06 7.46
CA LYS A 69 -30.35 -3.41 6.27
C LYS A 69 -30.85 -3.99 4.95
N GLY A 70 -31.82 -4.91 4.98
CA GLY A 70 -32.45 -5.47 3.79
C GLY A 70 -31.69 -6.65 3.14
N TYR A 71 -30.72 -7.25 3.82
CA TYR A 71 -30.08 -8.49 3.39
C TYR A 71 -30.98 -9.71 3.70
N ASN A 72 -30.80 -10.74 2.87
CA ASN A 72 -31.37 -12.08 3.07
C ASN A 72 -30.29 -13.15 2.86
N SER A 73 -30.58 -14.40 3.10
CA SER A 73 -29.62 -15.51 2.99
C SER A 73 -29.01 -15.73 1.60
N ASN A 74 -29.59 -15.12 0.56
CA ASN A 74 -29.12 -15.23 -0.83
C ASN A 74 -28.39 -13.96 -1.28
N SER A 75 -28.26 -12.96 -0.40
CA SER A 75 -27.59 -11.70 -0.74
C SER A 75 -26.10 -11.93 -0.92
N LEU A 76 -25.50 -11.17 -1.85
CA LEU A 76 -24.05 -11.00 -1.95
C LEU A 76 -23.64 -9.82 -1.09
N ILE A 77 -22.41 -9.85 -0.57
CA ILE A 77 -21.81 -8.76 0.21
C ILE A 77 -20.32 -8.62 -0.14
N GLY A 78 -19.81 -7.41 -0.19
CA GLY A 78 -18.39 -7.12 -0.36
C GLY A 78 -17.57 -7.64 0.82
N LYS A 79 -16.56 -8.47 0.53
CA LYS A 79 -15.72 -9.12 1.54
C LYS A 79 -14.42 -8.38 1.80
N ALA A 80 -13.87 -7.70 0.81
CA ALA A 80 -12.59 -7.02 0.88
C ALA A 80 -12.56 -5.80 -0.04
N GLY A 81 -11.53 -4.97 0.07
CA GLY A 81 -11.23 -3.87 -0.83
C GLY A 81 -12.37 -2.86 -0.98
N ILE A 82 -12.46 -2.28 -2.16
CA ILE A 82 -13.51 -1.30 -2.53
C ILE A 82 -14.91 -1.91 -2.44
N GLU A 83 -15.08 -3.18 -2.83
CA GLU A 83 -16.38 -3.86 -2.71
C GLU A 83 -16.92 -3.82 -1.28
N LYS A 84 -16.06 -4.01 -0.29
CA LYS A 84 -16.44 -3.91 1.13
C LYS A 84 -16.58 -2.46 1.60
N ALA A 85 -15.62 -1.62 1.24
CA ALA A 85 -15.59 -0.23 1.74
C ALA A 85 -16.76 0.60 1.20
N TYR A 86 -17.22 0.31 -0.01
CA TYR A 86 -18.31 1.01 -0.70
C TYR A 86 -19.56 0.15 -0.88
N GLU A 87 -19.74 -0.90 -0.05
CA GLU A 87 -20.89 -1.80 -0.09
C GLU A 87 -22.22 -1.03 -0.13
N ASP A 88 -22.41 -0.04 0.73
CA ASP A 88 -23.65 0.76 0.81
C ASP A 88 -23.93 1.57 -0.48
N THR A 89 -22.89 1.88 -1.24
CA THR A 89 -23.00 2.62 -2.51
C THR A 89 -23.21 1.68 -3.68
N LEU A 90 -22.41 0.58 -3.73
CA LEU A 90 -22.42 -0.38 -4.82
C LEU A 90 -23.64 -1.30 -4.79
N ARG A 91 -24.18 -1.56 -3.59
CA ARG A 91 -25.33 -2.41 -3.40
C ARG A 91 -26.61 -1.63 -3.74
N GLY A 92 -27.48 -2.23 -4.54
CA GLY A 92 -28.83 -1.76 -4.75
C GLY A 92 -29.77 -2.12 -3.59
N LYS A 93 -31.03 -1.80 -3.74
CA LYS A 93 -32.10 -2.24 -2.84
C LYS A 93 -33.07 -3.12 -3.60
N ASP A 94 -33.37 -4.30 -3.05
CA ASP A 94 -34.31 -5.22 -3.64
C ASP A 94 -35.71 -4.60 -3.72
N GLY A 95 -36.35 -4.71 -4.89
CA GLY A 95 -37.76 -4.44 -5.04
C GLY A 95 -38.58 -5.52 -4.34
N LYS A 96 -39.74 -5.14 -3.80
CA LYS A 96 -40.68 -6.05 -3.16
C LYS A 96 -42.08 -5.79 -3.66
N GLU A 97 -42.85 -6.84 -3.92
CA GLU A 97 -44.22 -6.70 -4.34
C GLU A 97 -45.13 -7.70 -3.61
N ILE A 98 -46.24 -7.18 -3.11
CA ILE A 98 -47.34 -7.97 -2.57
C ILE A 98 -48.47 -7.89 -3.56
N TYR A 99 -48.90 -9.06 -4.09
CA TYR A 99 -49.96 -9.09 -5.06
C TYR A 99 -50.92 -10.28 -4.78
N ILE A 100 -52.07 -10.22 -5.38
CA ILE A 100 -53.05 -11.32 -5.37
C ILE A 100 -52.89 -12.12 -6.64
N GLU A 101 -52.82 -13.42 -6.53
CA GLU A 101 -52.82 -14.39 -7.64
C GLU A 101 -54.23 -15.07 -7.73
N ASN A 102 -54.62 -15.48 -8.94
CA ASN A 102 -55.73 -16.38 -9.14
C ASN A 102 -55.31 -17.84 -8.97
N GLU A 103 -56.23 -18.81 -9.14
CA GLU A 103 -55.97 -20.25 -9.05
C GLU A 103 -55.00 -20.75 -10.12
N ASP A 104 -54.88 -20.06 -11.22
CA ASP A 104 -53.96 -20.37 -12.35
C ASP A 104 -52.54 -19.80 -12.13
N GLY A 105 -52.30 -19.03 -11.06
CA GLY A 105 -51.00 -18.37 -10.74
C GLY A 105 -50.82 -17.02 -11.44
N ASP A 106 -51.84 -16.46 -12.07
CA ASP A 106 -51.75 -15.17 -12.73
C ASP A 106 -51.96 -14.04 -11.71
N LYS A 107 -51.11 -13.02 -11.82
CA LYS A 107 -51.19 -11.80 -11.00
C LYS A 107 -52.45 -11.00 -11.31
N VAL A 108 -53.35 -10.88 -10.37
CA VAL A 108 -54.63 -10.20 -10.52
C VAL A 108 -54.54 -8.72 -10.09
N LYS A 109 -53.88 -8.48 -8.96
CA LYS A 109 -53.86 -7.13 -8.36
C LYS A 109 -52.60 -6.93 -7.50
N THR A 110 -51.84 -5.88 -7.73
CA THR A 110 -50.80 -5.43 -6.80
C THR A 110 -51.44 -4.70 -5.61
N ILE A 111 -51.10 -5.12 -4.41
CA ILE A 111 -51.52 -4.51 -3.14
C ILE A 111 -50.53 -3.45 -2.70
N ALA A 112 -49.22 -3.78 -2.75
CA ALA A 112 -48.13 -2.86 -2.40
C ALA A 112 -46.90 -3.20 -3.24
N LYS A 113 -46.11 -2.18 -3.58
CA LYS A 113 -44.87 -2.33 -4.33
C LYS A 113 -43.83 -1.38 -3.77
N GLN A 114 -42.63 -1.91 -3.57
CA GLN A 114 -41.38 -1.16 -3.38
C GLN A 114 -40.56 -1.33 -4.64
N GLU A 115 -40.18 -0.24 -5.27
CA GLU A 115 -39.37 -0.30 -6.49
C GLU A 115 -37.94 -0.78 -6.19
N LEU A 116 -37.35 -1.46 -7.16
CA LEU A 116 -35.95 -1.81 -7.17
C LEU A 116 -35.11 -0.51 -7.32
N GLU A 117 -34.08 -0.37 -6.49
CA GLU A 117 -33.06 0.67 -6.66
C GLU A 117 -31.73 0.02 -7.02
N ASN A 118 -31.15 0.38 -8.16
CA ASN A 118 -29.81 -0.08 -8.53
C ASN A 118 -28.76 0.60 -7.65
N GLY A 119 -27.66 -0.12 -7.40
CA GLY A 119 -26.46 0.47 -6.82
C GLY A 119 -25.88 1.58 -7.71
N LYS A 120 -25.00 2.37 -7.15
CA LYS A 120 -24.33 3.48 -7.84
C LYS A 120 -22.91 3.06 -8.20
N ASP A 121 -22.43 3.57 -9.33
CA ASP A 121 -21.05 3.38 -9.74
C ASP A 121 -20.08 4.14 -8.83
N VAL A 122 -18.93 3.51 -8.57
CA VAL A 122 -17.79 4.13 -7.89
C VAL A 122 -16.66 4.23 -8.90
N LYS A 123 -16.27 5.46 -9.24
CA LYS A 123 -15.16 5.71 -10.15
C LYS A 123 -13.87 5.89 -9.36
N LEU A 124 -12.84 5.16 -9.75
CA LEU A 124 -11.52 5.22 -9.11
C LEU A 124 -10.55 6.11 -9.91
N THR A 125 -9.53 6.61 -9.22
CA THR A 125 -8.40 7.36 -9.83
C THR A 125 -7.38 6.44 -10.50
N ILE A 126 -7.50 5.13 -10.29
CA ILE A 126 -6.59 4.10 -10.79
C ILE A 126 -6.55 4.12 -12.33
N ASP A 127 -5.35 4.25 -12.88
CA ASP A 127 -5.09 4.00 -14.28
C ASP A 127 -4.88 2.49 -14.51
N ALA A 128 -5.81 1.85 -15.19
CA ALA A 128 -5.80 0.40 -15.37
C ALA A 128 -4.54 -0.11 -16.11
N THR A 129 -3.98 0.69 -17.01
CA THR A 129 -2.76 0.34 -17.74
C THR A 129 -1.56 0.38 -16.82
N THR A 130 -1.41 1.44 -16.03
CA THR A 130 -0.34 1.61 -15.05
C THR A 130 -0.45 0.53 -13.95
N GLN A 131 -1.66 0.27 -13.43
CA GLN A 131 -1.91 -0.77 -12.44
C GLN A 131 -1.40 -2.14 -12.92
N LYS A 132 -1.80 -2.53 -14.14
CA LYS A 132 -1.37 -3.79 -14.75
C LYS A 132 0.14 -3.82 -14.99
N GLN A 133 0.71 -2.75 -15.57
CA GLN A 133 2.13 -2.66 -15.84
C GLN A 133 2.98 -2.82 -14.57
N VAL A 134 2.56 -2.18 -13.48
CA VAL A 134 3.24 -2.30 -12.17
C VAL A 134 3.11 -3.71 -11.63
N TYR A 135 1.91 -4.29 -11.66
CA TYR A 135 1.68 -5.66 -11.21
C TYR A 135 2.59 -6.65 -11.95
N ASP A 136 2.54 -6.63 -13.28
CA ASP A 136 3.35 -7.51 -14.14
C ASP A 136 4.86 -7.33 -13.89
N SER A 137 5.30 -6.11 -13.56
CA SER A 137 6.72 -5.81 -13.31
C SER A 137 7.23 -6.36 -11.98
N LEU A 138 6.36 -6.49 -10.95
CA LEU A 138 6.72 -7.09 -9.67
C LEU A 138 6.73 -8.62 -9.72
N GLU A 139 6.05 -9.19 -10.71
CA GLU A 139 5.92 -10.62 -10.93
C GLU A 139 5.29 -11.31 -9.69
N GLU A 140 5.81 -12.47 -9.32
CA GLU A 140 5.37 -13.25 -8.15
C GLU A 140 6.12 -12.85 -6.86
N ASN A 141 6.97 -11.82 -6.90
CA ASN A 141 7.71 -11.38 -5.71
C ASN A 141 6.77 -10.70 -4.72
N LYS A 142 7.05 -10.88 -3.43
CA LYS A 142 6.29 -10.28 -2.33
C LYS A 142 6.57 -8.78 -2.26
N GLY A 143 5.64 -7.94 -2.71
CA GLY A 143 5.87 -6.50 -2.79
C GLY A 143 4.61 -5.64 -2.62
N ALA A 144 4.84 -4.37 -2.35
CA ALA A 144 3.83 -3.32 -2.38
C ALA A 144 4.31 -2.14 -3.22
N TYR A 145 3.36 -1.50 -3.89
CA TYR A 145 3.64 -0.36 -4.75
C TYR A 145 2.51 0.66 -4.68
N VAL A 146 2.88 1.92 -4.49
CA VAL A 146 1.98 3.08 -4.48
C VAL A 146 2.51 4.08 -5.49
N ALA A 147 1.75 4.38 -6.53
CA ALA A 147 2.00 5.50 -7.44
C ALA A 147 0.92 6.54 -7.23
N MET A 148 1.30 7.73 -6.81
CA MET A 148 0.39 8.81 -6.45
C MET A 148 0.79 10.10 -7.17
N ASP A 149 -0.18 10.83 -7.69
CA ASP A 149 0.05 12.21 -8.13
C ASP A 149 0.36 13.08 -6.90
N SER A 150 1.53 13.72 -6.91
CA SER A 150 2.02 14.49 -5.76
C SER A 150 1.26 15.79 -5.52
N LYS A 151 0.48 16.28 -6.49
CA LYS A 151 -0.26 17.54 -6.41
C LYS A 151 -1.73 17.34 -6.07
N THR A 152 -2.34 16.25 -6.54
CA THR A 152 -3.77 15.98 -6.33
C THR A 152 -4.04 14.93 -5.25
N GLY A 153 -3.04 14.07 -4.94
CA GLY A 153 -3.21 12.94 -4.05
C GLY A 153 -3.89 11.72 -4.70
N GLU A 154 -4.25 11.82 -5.97
CA GLU A 154 -4.85 10.72 -6.73
C GLU A 154 -3.88 9.55 -6.87
N ILE A 155 -4.27 8.37 -6.40
CA ILE A 155 -3.49 7.16 -6.56
C ILE A 155 -3.79 6.56 -7.94
N LEU A 156 -2.76 6.45 -8.77
CA LEU A 156 -2.83 5.92 -10.13
C LEU A 156 -2.58 4.42 -10.19
N ALA A 157 -1.80 3.89 -9.27
CA ALA A 157 -1.60 2.45 -9.11
C ALA A 157 -1.39 2.11 -7.63
N LEU A 158 -2.04 1.02 -7.18
CA LEU A 158 -1.95 0.51 -5.83
C LEU A 158 -1.91 -1.02 -5.89
N VAL A 159 -0.70 -1.58 -5.78
CA VAL A 159 -0.42 -2.99 -6.05
C VAL A 159 0.13 -3.69 -4.82
N SER A 160 -0.34 -4.92 -4.61
CA SER A 160 0.22 -5.88 -3.65
C SER A 160 0.43 -7.20 -4.35
N THR A 161 1.63 -7.75 -4.30
CA THR A 161 2.01 -9.03 -4.93
C THR A 161 2.62 -10.00 -3.92
N PRO A 162 2.51 -11.34 -4.16
CA PRO A 162 1.56 -11.94 -5.10
C PRO A 162 0.11 -11.69 -4.68
N SER A 163 -0.84 -11.98 -5.57
CA SER A 163 -2.26 -11.80 -5.27
C SER A 163 -3.11 -13.00 -5.76
N TYR A 164 -4.40 -12.92 -5.55
CA TYR A 164 -5.39 -13.90 -5.98
C TYR A 164 -6.25 -13.35 -7.12
N ASP A 165 -7.03 -14.18 -7.80
CA ASP A 165 -8.05 -13.69 -8.74
C ASP A 165 -9.39 -13.51 -8.02
N SER A 166 -9.92 -12.30 -8.00
CA SER A 166 -11.23 -11.99 -7.40
C SER A 166 -12.38 -12.77 -8.07
N ASN A 167 -12.22 -13.15 -9.34
CA ASN A 167 -13.23 -13.95 -10.04
C ASN A 167 -13.37 -15.36 -9.47
N ASP A 168 -12.30 -15.96 -8.94
CA ASP A 168 -12.35 -17.31 -8.35
C ASP A 168 -13.31 -17.38 -7.16
N PHE A 169 -13.39 -16.29 -6.38
CA PHE A 169 -14.31 -16.18 -5.25
C PHE A 169 -15.77 -16.09 -5.68
N VAL A 170 -16.04 -15.40 -6.79
CA VAL A 170 -17.40 -15.25 -7.34
C VAL A 170 -17.87 -16.53 -8.02
N LEU A 171 -16.97 -17.22 -8.72
CA LEU A 171 -17.28 -18.47 -9.41
C LEU A 171 -17.40 -19.66 -8.45
N GLY A 172 -16.92 -19.49 -7.22
CA GLY A 172 -16.92 -20.54 -6.20
C GLY A 172 -15.63 -21.36 -6.23
N MET A 173 -14.83 -21.17 -5.21
CA MET A 173 -13.55 -21.85 -4.99
C MET A 173 -13.78 -23.20 -4.31
N SER A 174 -13.09 -24.25 -4.75
CA SER A 174 -13.07 -25.51 -4.05
C SER A 174 -12.28 -25.42 -2.72
N THR A 175 -12.49 -26.37 -1.83
CA THR A 175 -11.74 -26.45 -0.57
C THR A 175 -10.22 -26.58 -0.82
N ASP A 176 -9.82 -27.32 -1.85
CA ASP A 176 -8.41 -27.51 -2.18
C ASP A 176 -7.79 -26.25 -2.75
N GLU A 177 -8.48 -25.52 -3.62
CA GLU A 177 -8.05 -24.20 -4.14
C GLU A 177 -7.91 -23.19 -2.99
N TRP A 178 -8.90 -23.13 -2.09
CA TRP A 178 -8.85 -22.28 -0.90
C TRP A 178 -7.66 -22.62 0.02
N ASN A 179 -7.45 -23.92 0.29
CA ASN A 179 -6.35 -24.37 1.14
C ASN A 179 -4.99 -24.03 0.51
N SER A 180 -4.84 -24.22 -0.80
CA SER A 180 -3.63 -23.85 -1.53
C SER A 180 -3.33 -22.37 -1.40
N LEU A 181 -4.34 -21.51 -1.59
CA LEU A 181 -4.21 -20.07 -1.49
C LEU A 181 -3.90 -19.60 -0.06
N ASN A 182 -4.57 -20.20 0.93
CA ASN A 182 -4.43 -19.81 2.34
C ASN A 182 -3.14 -20.34 3.00
N GLN A 183 -2.56 -21.42 2.48
CA GLN A 183 -1.34 -22.04 2.99
C GLN A 183 -0.09 -21.64 2.19
N ASP A 184 -0.24 -20.85 1.13
CA ASP A 184 0.88 -20.37 0.33
C ASP A 184 1.83 -19.50 1.19
N GLU A 185 3.09 -19.89 1.25
CA GLU A 185 4.13 -19.18 2.01
C GLU A 185 4.36 -17.75 1.51
N ASN A 186 4.03 -17.47 0.25
CA ASN A 186 4.11 -16.13 -0.33
C ASN A 186 2.94 -15.22 0.08
N LYS A 187 1.92 -15.79 0.78
CA LYS A 187 0.78 -15.07 1.37
C LYS A 187 0.04 -14.17 0.36
N PRO A 188 -0.53 -14.73 -0.72
CA PRO A 188 -1.24 -13.93 -1.73
C PRO A 188 -2.50 -13.25 -1.20
N LEU A 189 -3.05 -13.71 -0.06
CA LEU A 189 -4.17 -13.06 0.61
C LEU A 189 -3.76 -11.83 1.44
N LEU A 190 -2.45 -11.64 1.71
CA LEU A 190 -1.96 -10.50 2.47
C LEU A 190 -1.96 -9.23 1.61
N ASN A 191 -2.71 -8.23 2.04
CA ASN A 191 -2.68 -6.92 1.43
C ASN A 191 -1.51 -6.10 1.98
N ARG A 192 -0.39 -6.04 1.23
CA ARG A 192 0.85 -5.42 1.68
C ARG A 192 0.81 -3.91 1.76
N PHE A 193 0.03 -3.24 0.92
CA PHE A 193 -0.08 -1.78 0.97
C PHE A 193 -0.95 -1.28 2.13
N THR A 194 -1.75 -2.14 2.77
CA THR A 194 -2.49 -1.77 3.99
C THR A 194 -1.73 -2.07 5.28
N GLY A 195 -0.67 -2.87 5.20
CA GLY A 195 0.20 -3.22 6.32
C GLY A 195 1.24 -2.14 6.64
N THR A 196 2.08 -2.44 7.64
CA THR A 196 3.22 -1.60 8.03
C THR A 196 4.51 -2.38 8.00
N TRP A 197 5.60 -1.71 7.62
CA TRP A 197 6.90 -2.31 7.34
C TRP A 197 8.01 -1.41 7.86
N SER A 198 9.14 -1.99 8.25
CA SER A 198 10.33 -1.21 8.59
C SER A 198 10.89 -0.51 7.34
N PRO A 199 11.02 0.82 7.35
CA PRO A 199 11.38 1.60 6.14
C PRO A 199 12.87 1.57 5.83
N GLY A 200 13.72 1.26 6.81
CA GLY A 200 15.16 1.39 6.68
C GLY A 200 15.57 2.77 6.18
N SER A 201 16.57 2.83 5.34
CA SER A 201 17.17 4.11 4.89
C SER A 201 16.24 5.04 4.12
N THR A 202 15.04 4.61 3.70
CA THR A 202 14.04 5.56 3.14
C THR A 202 13.46 6.50 4.21
N PHE A 203 13.74 6.23 5.48
CA PHE A 203 13.35 7.09 6.58
C PHE A 203 14.32 8.26 6.86
N LYS A 204 15.56 8.17 6.40
CA LYS A 204 16.59 9.21 6.62
C LYS A 204 16.19 10.62 6.18
N PRO A 205 15.54 10.81 5.01
CA PRO A 205 14.99 12.11 4.63
C PRO A 205 13.99 12.67 5.63
N VAL A 206 13.19 11.79 6.25
CA VAL A 206 12.19 12.16 7.28
C VAL A 206 12.90 12.67 8.52
N THR A 207 13.90 11.94 9.01
CA THR A 207 14.74 12.37 10.15
C THR A 207 15.42 13.71 9.88
N GLY A 208 15.99 13.88 8.67
CA GLY A 208 16.60 15.13 8.25
C GLY A 208 15.61 16.31 8.26
N ALA A 209 14.43 16.08 7.70
CA ALA A 209 13.37 17.09 7.64
C ALA A 209 12.87 17.49 9.02
N ILE A 210 12.66 16.52 9.94
CA ILE A 210 12.33 16.81 11.35
C ILE A 210 13.44 17.66 11.98
N GLY A 211 14.70 17.26 11.81
CA GLY A 211 15.83 17.96 12.43
C GLY A 211 15.97 19.42 11.97
N ILE A 212 15.76 19.70 10.69
CA ILE A 212 15.76 21.05 10.12
C ILE A 212 14.54 21.84 10.64
N THR A 213 13.35 21.24 10.57
CA THR A 213 12.09 21.88 11.00
C THR A 213 12.12 22.30 12.47
N GLU A 214 12.66 21.45 13.34
CA GLU A 214 12.80 21.73 14.78
C GLU A 214 14.02 22.60 15.11
N GLY A 215 14.77 23.06 14.08
CA GLY A 215 15.96 23.91 14.26
C GLY A 215 17.13 23.23 15.02
N LYS A 216 17.13 21.89 15.05
CA LYS A 216 18.14 21.08 15.75
C LYS A 216 19.31 20.71 14.87
N ILE A 217 19.11 20.63 13.55
CA ILE A 217 20.11 20.23 12.56
C ILE A 217 20.33 21.37 11.58
N ASN A 218 21.59 21.79 11.45
CA ASN A 218 22.03 22.58 10.32
C ASN A 218 22.48 21.61 9.21
N PRO A 219 21.86 21.60 8.02
CA PRO A 219 22.17 20.64 6.97
C PRO A 219 23.62 20.71 6.46
N ASN A 220 24.29 21.86 6.63
CA ASN A 220 25.68 22.07 6.23
C ASN A 220 26.71 21.69 7.30
N GLU A 221 26.26 21.33 8.52
CA GLU A 221 27.16 20.98 9.62
C GLU A 221 27.86 19.64 9.35
N ASP A 222 29.17 19.62 9.50
CA ASP A 222 29.98 18.40 9.40
C ASP A 222 29.99 17.69 10.77
N PHE A 223 29.33 16.53 10.83
CA PHE A 223 29.28 15.68 12.04
C PHE A 223 30.56 14.87 12.27
N GLY A 224 31.55 15.05 11.41
CA GLY A 224 32.80 14.31 11.45
C GLY A 224 32.66 12.86 10.99
N ARG A 225 33.70 12.40 10.34
CA ARG A 225 33.77 11.03 9.80
C ARG A 225 34.04 10.02 10.92
N SER A 226 33.32 8.95 10.93
CA SER A 226 33.43 7.89 11.95
C SER A 226 33.92 6.53 11.39
N GLY A 227 34.28 6.48 10.10
CA GLY A 227 34.62 5.22 9.41
C GLY A 227 33.38 4.38 9.14
N LEU A 228 33.50 3.05 9.30
CA LEU A 228 32.41 2.11 9.01
C LEU A 228 31.57 1.76 10.24
N SER A 229 32.02 2.13 11.44
CA SER A 229 31.29 1.85 12.66
C SER A 229 31.49 2.95 13.69
N TRP A 230 30.45 3.22 14.49
CA TRP A 230 30.43 4.25 15.51
C TRP A 230 29.60 3.83 16.71
N GLN A 231 30.05 4.23 17.86
CA GLN A 231 29.37 4.10 19.15
C GLN A 231 29.44 5.45 19.86
N LYS A 232 28.36 5.89 20.50
CA LYS A 232 28.37 7.15 21.24
C LYS A 232 29.39 7.13 22.38
N ASP A 233 29.28 6.14 23.24
CA ASP A 233 30.18 5.89 24.35
C ASP A 233 29.99 4.46 24.92
N SER A 234 30.72 4.12 25.98
CA SER A 234 30.71 2.79 26.59
C SER A 234 29.38 2.38 27.24
N SER A 235 28.43 3.30 27.45
CA SER A 235 27.09 2.97 27.95
C SER A 235 26.30 2.07 27.02
N TRP A 236 26.62 2.08 25.71
CA TRP A 236 26.01 1.23 24.68
C TRP A 236 26.56 -0.21 24.69
N GLY A 237 27.50 -0.55 25.56
CA GLY A 237 28.11 -1.89 25.65
C GLY A 237 28.80 -2.28 24.34
N ASN A 238 28.36 -3.34 23.70
CA ASN A 238 28.90 -3.82 22.43
C ASN A 238 28.09 -3.33 21.20
N TYR A 239 27.09 -2.47 21.42
CA TYR A 239 26.28 -2.00 20.30
C TYR A 239 27.02 -0.93 19.50
N MET A 240 26.99 -1.06 18.17
CA MET A 240 27.61 -0.10 17.24
C MET A 240 26.70 0.13 16.04
N VAL A 241 26.53 1.38 15.66
CA VAL A 241 25.92 1.74 14.38
C VAL A 241 26.95 1.56 13.28
N THR A 242 26.58 0.88 12.21
CA THR A 242 27.44 0.61 11.06
C THR A 242 26.91 1.26 9.79
N THR A 243 27.81 1.67 8.89
CA THR A 243 27.48 2.15 7.55
C THR A 243 28.23 1.34 6.50
N LEU A 244 27.69 1.30 5.27
CA LEU A 244 28.24 0.40 4.23
C LEU A 244 29.48 0.97 3.53
N THR A 245 29.53 2.29 3.33
CA THR A 245 30.51 2.92 2.47
C THR A 245 31.22 4.07 3.20
N PRO A 246 32.53 4.01 3.35
CA PRO A 246 33.29 5.14 3.85
C PRO A 246 33.41 6.22 2.75
N TYR A 247 33.45 7.48 3.14
CA TYR A 247 33.65 8.59 2.22
C TYR A 247 34.55 9.65 2.85
N ASN A 248 35.12 10.53 2.01
CA ASN A 248 36.11 11.54 2.43
C ASN A 248 35.52 12.98 2.48
N GLU A 249 34.36 13.18 1.87
CA GLU A 249 33.64 14.44 1.91
C GLU A 249 33.17 14.75 3.34
N PRO A 250 32.83 16.01 3.68
CA PRO A 250 32.23 16.35 4.97
C PRO A 250 30.98 15.50 5.26
N ALA A 251 30.84 15.03 6.50
CA ALA A 251 29.65 14.30 6.94
C ALA A 251 28.50 15.27 7.23
N ASN A 252 27.98 15.94 6.17
CA ASN A 252 26.81 16.79 6.19
C ASN A 252 25.58 16.05 5.65
N MET A 253 24.41 16.68 5.70
CA MET A 253 23.12 16.06 5.31
C MET A 253 23.16 15.50 3.89
N GLN A 254 23.58 16.30 2.91
CA GLN A 254 23.61 15.88 1.51
C GLN A 254 24.51 14.68 1.28
N ASN A 255 25.76 14.72 1.74
CA ASN A 255 26.69 13.59 1.57
C ASN A 255 26.20 12.33 2.31
N ALA A 256 25.59 12.51 3.48
CA ALA A 256 25.00 11.41 4.22
C ALA A 256 23.79 10.76 3.51
N LEU A 257 22.96 11.56 2.81
CA LEU A 257 21.86 11.04 1.98
C LEU A 257 22.38 10.35 0.73
N ILE A 258 23.35 10.94 0.00
CA ILE A 258 24.01 10.37 -1.19
C ILE A 258 24.57 8.99 -0.87
N ARG A 259 25.31 8.86 0.24
CA ARG A 259 25.99 7.61 0.66
C ARG A 259 25.12 6.70 1.53
N SER A 260 23.92 7.16 1.89
CA SER A 260 23.01 6.46 2.81
C SER A 260 23.66 6.15 4.16
N ASP A 261 24.34 7.14 4.77
CA ASP A 261 25.13 6.98 6.00
C ASP A 261 24.24 6.82 7.25
N ASN A 262 24.24 5.64 7.87
CA ASN A 262 23.50 5.37 9.10
C ASN A 262 24.08 6.15 10.29
N ILE A 263 25.42 6.31 10.33
CA ILE A 263 26.09 6.94 11.46
C ILE A 263 25.72 8.42 11.56
N TYR A 264 25.67 9.11 10.43
CA TYR A 264 25.18 10.49 10.39
C TYR A 264 23.77 10.61 10.98
N PHE A 265 22.84 9.76 10.53
CA PHE A 265 21.45 9.85 10.92
C PHE A 265 21.21 9.37 12.37
N ALA A 266 22.01 8.43 12.88
CA ALA A 266 22.02 8.09 14.31
C ALA A 266 22.44 9.30 15.17
N LYS A 267 23.55 9.97 14.79
CA LYS A 267 23.99 11.20 15.46
C LYS A 267 22.95 12.32 15.35
N ALA A 268 22.30 12.46 14.18
CA ALA A 268 21.24 13.44 13.96
C ALA A 268 20.05 13.19 14.90
N ALA A 269 19.55 11.97 14.99
CA ALA A 269 18.45 11.62 15.90
C ALA A 269 18.78 11.92 17.36
N LEU A 270 19.98 11.56 17.81
CA LEU A 270 20.45 11.90 19.16
C LEU A 270 20.54 13.42 19.39
N LYS A 271 20.98 14.19 18.38
CA LYS A 271 21.06 15.65 18.46
C LYS A 271 19.68 16.31 18.44
N ILE A 272 18.71 15.76 17.71
CA ILE A 272 17.29 16.17 17.74
C ILE A 272 16.73 15.93 19.14
N GLY A 273 17.00 14.77 19.73
CA GLY A 273 16.52 14.34 21.03
C GLY A 273 15.11 13.76 21.00
N TYR A 274 14.74 13.06 22.07
CA TYR A 274 13.50 12.30 22.16
C TYR A 274 12.24 13.13 21.86
N ASP A 275 12.07 14.22 22.60
CA ASP A 275 10.83 15.00 22.55
C ASP A 275 10.61 15.63 21.16
N ALA A 276 11.63 16.28 20.61
CA ALA A 276 11.54 16.92 19.29
C ALA A 276 11.39 15.89 18.18
N PHE A 277 12.02 14.72 18.28
CA PHE A 277 11.89 13.65 17.30
C PHE A 277 10.47 13.07 17.30
N MET A 278 9.93 12.72 18.48
CA MET A 278 8.55 12.23 18.61
C MET A 278 7.51 13.29 18.21
N GLU A 279 7.73 14.57 18.57
CA GLU A 279 6.84 15.66 18.16
C GLU A 279 6.82 15.80 16.62
N GLY A 280 7.99 15.74 15.98
CA GLY A 280 8.09 15.75 14.52
C GLY A 280 7.38 14.57 13.87
N LEU A 281 7.50 13.36 14.43
CA LEU A 281 6.78 12.18 13.95
C LEU A 281 5.25 12.32 14.11
N ASN A 282 4.79 12.87 15.24
CA ASN A 282 3.37 13.13 15.46
C ASN A 282 2.82 14.18 14.47
N LYS A 283 3.59 15.24 14.16
CA LYS A 283 3.23 16.22 13.11
C LYS A 283 3.07 15.58 11.73
N LEU A 284 3.86 14.53 11.46
CA LEU A 284 3.73 13.73 10.24
C LEU A 284 2.59 12.71 10.28
N GLY A 285 1.85 12.57 11.39
CA GLY A 285 0.70 11.68 11.52
C GLY A 285 1.05 10.25 11.96
N PHE A 286 2.20 10.02 12.55
CA PHE A 286 2.50 8.73 13.19
C PHE A 286 1.56 8.49 14.37
N ASN A 287 1.24 7.22 14.63
CA ASN A 287 0.28 6.75 15.64
C ASN A 287 -1.19 7.20 15.40
N GLU A 288 -1.47 7.85 14.28
CA GLU A 288 -2.80 8.26 13.87
C GLU A 288 -3.32 7.37 12.73
N ASP A 289 -4.64 7.25 12.62
CA ASP A 289 -5.27 6.58 11.48
C ASP A 289 -5.11 7.44 10.22
N ILE A 290 -4.77 6.79 9.11
CA ILE A 290 -4.64 7.47 7.82
C ILE A 290 -6.04 7.72 7.28
N SER A 291 -6.36 8.98 6.95
CA SER A 291 -7.61 9.32 6.28
C SER A 291 -7.57 8.84 4.83
N PHE A 292 -7.98 7.61 4.61
CA PHE A 292 -7.98 6.92 3.34
C PHE A 292 -9.23 6.04 3.20
N GLU A 293 -9.64 5.74 1.98
CA GLU A 293 -10.90 5.02 1.71
C GLU A 293 -10.87 3.54 2.13
N LEU A 294 -9.68 2.95 2.21
CA LEU A 294 -9.50 1.60 2.73
C LEU A 294 -8.93 1.65 4.14
N SER A 295 -9.33 0.69 4.97
CA SER A 295 -8.72 0.53 6.29
C SER A 295 -7.27 0.11 6.16
N THR A 296 -6.36 0.87 6.76
CA THR A 296 -4.92 0.64 6.76
C THR A 296 -4.38 0.60 8.17
N SER A 297 -3.27 -0.10 8.36
CA SER A 297 -2.51 0.00 9.60
C SER A 297 -1.83 1.37 9.68
N LYS A 298 -1.90 2.02 10.83
CA LYS A 298 -1.23 3.29 11.09
C LYS A 298 0.28 3.10 11.21
N SER A 299 1.05 4.05 10.70
CA SER A 299 2.49 4.09 10.95
C SER A 299 2.77 4.36 12.42
N THR A 300 3.76 3.68 12.97
CA THR A 300 4.13 3.79 14.39
C THR A 300 5.64 3.97 14.54
N TYR A 301 6.08 4.57 15.62
CA TYR A 301 7.50 4.70 15.93
C TYR A 301 7.93 3.87 17.15
N ASP A 302 6.96 3.32 17.87
CA ASP A 302 7.16 2.42 18.98
C ASP A 302 5.87 1.66 19.30
N THR A 303 5.96 0.55 20.05
CA THR A 303 4.80 -0.26 20.45
C THR A 303 3.96 0.38 21.53
N ASP A 304 4.57 1.18 22.41
CA ASP A 304 3.88 1.91 23.49
C ASP A 304 3.79 3.43 23.25
N GLY A 305 4.26 3.90 22.09
CA GLY A 305 4.22 5.30 21.67
C GLY A 305 5.30 6.16 22.29
N LYS A 306 6.39 5.57 22.78
CA LYS A 306 7.52 6.29 23.38
C LYS A 306 8.84 5.73 22.90
N ILE A 307 9.78 6.63 22.60
CA ILE A 307 11.19 6.30 22.40
C ILE A 307 11.93 6.81 23.64
N ASP A 308 12.37 5.94 24.52
CA ASP A 308 13.04 6.29 25.77
C ASP A 308 14.41 5.64 25.95
N ASP A 309 14.80 4.76 25.03
CA ASP A 309 16.13 4.18 24.94
C ASP A 309 16.98 4.89 23.89
N GLU A 310 18.23 5.23 24.25
CA GLU A 310 19.11 6.03 23.39
C GLU A 310 19.58 5.27 22.14
N VAL A 311 19.78 3.96 22.23
CA VAL A 311 20.12 3.12 21.08
C VAL A 311 18.91 3.04 20.16
N GLN A 312 17.72 2.88 20.70
CA GLN A 312 16.48 2.89 19.92
C GLN A 312 16.29 4.23 19.19
N LEU A 313 16.54 5.38 19.86
CA LEU A 313 16.47 6.69 19.21
C LEU A 313 17.47 6.79 18.06
N ALA A 314 18.71 6.34 18.26
CA ALA A 314 19.74 6.34 17.23
C ALA A 314 19.33 5.47 16.03
N ASP A 315 18.80 4.27 16.28
CA ASP A 315 18.32 3.35 15.24
C ASP A 315 17.10 3.89 14.50
N SER A 316 16.19 4.54 15.20
CA SER A 316 15.03 5.23 14.65
C SER A 316 15.43 6.31 13.63
N GLY A 317 16.58 6.95 13.85
CA GLY A 317 17.12 7.98 12.95
C GLY A 317 17.39 7.51 11.52
N TYR A 318 17.62 6.22 11.30
CA TYR A 318 17.82 5.66 9.95
C TYR A 318 16.79 4.58 9.60
N GLY A 319 15.63 4.59 10.29
CA GLY A 319 14.45 3.80 9.95
C GLY A 319 14.52 2.34 10.38
N GLN A 320 15.28 2.08 11.44
CA GLN A 320 15.35 0.83 12.17
C GLN A 320 14.66 0.98 13.57
N GLY A 321 15.06 0.21 14.54
CA GLY A 321 14.40 0.23 15.84
C GLY A 321 12.98 -0.32 15.73
N GLN A 322 12.00 0.47 16.18
CA GLN A 322 10.58 0.10 16.13
C GLN A 322 9.76 0.94 15.12
N ILE A 323 10.45 1.68 14.23
CA ILE A 323 9.77 2.45 13.18
C ILE A 323 9.09 1.49 12.19
N LEU A 324 7.78 1.63 12.08
CA LEU A 324 6.97 0.93 11.09
C LEU A 324 6.15 1.93 10.28
N VAL A 325 6.18 1.81 8.96
CA VAL A 325 5.47 2.73 8.07
C VAL A 325 4.52 2.00 7.13
N ASN A 326 3.35 2.60 6.92
CA ASN A 326 2.44 2.18 5.87
C ASN A 326 2.89 2.78 4.52
N PRO A 327 2.92 2.02 3.41
CA PRO A 327 3.37 2.52 2.10
C PRO A 327 2.58 3.73 1.58
N ILE A 328 1.27 3.81 1.83
CA ILE A 328 0.43 4.94 1.43
C ILE A 328 0.78 6.18 2.27
N HIS A 329 1.00 6.01 3.57
CA HIS A 329 1.44 7.09 4.44
C HIS A 329 2.83 7.60 4.02
N MET A 330 3.75 6.70 3.69
CA MET A 330 5.08 7.08 3.19
C MET A 330 4.98 7.89 1.88
N ALA A 331 4.05 7.57 0.99
CA ALA A 331 3.82 8.37 -0.23
C ALA A 331 3.34 9.79 0.13
N SER A 332 2.42 9.92 1.09
CA SER A 332 2.00 11.23 1.60
C SER A 332 3.15 12.01 2.27
N ILE A 333 4.01 11.35 3.07
CA ILE A 333 5.19 11.98 3.67
C ILE A 333 6.15 12.49 2.58
N TYR A 334 6.45 11.66 1.57
CA TYR A 334 7.36 12.06 0.48
C TYR A 334 6.78 13.18 -0.40
N SER A 335 5.45 13.30 -0.49
CA SER A 335 4.82 14.42 -1.19
C SER A 335 5.13 15.76 -0.54
N ALA A 336 5.40 15.81 0.76
CA ALA A 336 5.75 17.04 1.47
C ALA A 336 7.03 17.68 0.93
N PHE A 337 7.97 16.89 0.41
CA PHE A 337 9.23 17.41 -0.17
C PHE A 337 9.00 18.20 -1.47
N VAL A 338 7.87 18.00 -2.15
CA VAL A 338 7.52 18.72 -3.39
C VAL A 338 6.27 19.59 -3.25
N ASN A 339 5.77 19.75 -2.02
CA ASN A 339 4.59 20.55 -1.67
C ASN A 339 4.87 21.52 -0.50
N ASN A 340 6.10 22.09 -0.45
CA ASN A 340 6.49 23.10 0.54
C ASN A 340 6.23 22.68 2.00
N GLY A 341 6.38 21.37 2.29
CA GLY A 341 6.19 20.81 3.61
C GLY A 341 4.78 20.34 3.93
N ASN A 342 3.85 20.42 2.99
CA ASN A 342 2.49 19.94 3.15
C ASN A 342 2.34 18.50 2.61
N MET A 343 1.83 17.60 3.42
CA MET A 343 1.55 16.21 3.03
C MET A 343 0.22 16.15 2.29
N ILE A 344 0.23 15.74 1.02
CA ILE A 344 -1.00 15.56 0.26
C ILE A 344 -1.82 14.39 0.81
N LYS A 345 -3.15 14.54 0.85
CA LYS A 345 -4.06 13.48 1.26
C LYS A 345 -4.25 12.49 0.11
N PRO A 346 -3.87 11.21 0.30
CA PRO A 346 -4.08 10.20 -0.72
C PRO A 346 -5.58 9.91 -0.91
N THR A 347 -5.99 9.64 -2.14
CA THR A 347 -7.36 9.23 -2.49
C THR A 347 -7.35 8.27 -3.68
N ILE A 348 -8.27 7.31 -3.66
CA ILE A 348 -8.53 6.41 -4.79
C ILE A 348 -9.89 6.65 -5.44
N ILE A 349 -10.69 7.58 -4.90
CA ILE A 349 -11.99 7.94 -5.46
C ILE A 349 -11.83 9.14 -6.37
N TYR A 350 -12.25 8.96 -7.62
CA TYR A 350 -12.29 10.04 -8.59
C TYR A 350 -13.51 10.93 -8.35
N GLU A 351 -13.25 12.21 -8.16
CA GLU A 351 -14.27 13.26 -8.11
C GLU A 351 -13.91 14.35 -9.11
N GLU A 352 -14.86 14.69 -10.00
CA GLU A 352 -14.64 15.73 -11.00
C GLU A 352 -14.40 17.08 -10.34
N ASN A 353 -13.33 17.78 -10.74
CA ASN A 353 -12.92 19.08 -10.19
C ASN A 353 -12.60 19.07 -8.69
N LYS A 354 -12.25 17.93 -8.10
CA LYS A 354 -11.79 17.85 -6.71
C LYS A 354 -10.57 18.75 -6.54
N GLN A 355 -10.62 19.57 -5.50
CA GLN A 355 -9.46 20.34 -5.09
C GLN A 355 -8.52 19.48 -4.25
N PRO A 356 -7.19 19.64 -4.38
CA PRO A 356 -6.25 18.94 -3.53
C PRO A 356 -6.52 19.20 -2.05
N GLU A 357 -6.49 18.16 -1.24
CA GLU A 357 -6.58 18.22 0.21
C GLU A 357 -5.24 17.81 0.81
N TYR A 358 -4.87 18.42 1.93
CA TYR A 358 -3.69 18.00 2.67
C TYR A 358 -4.08 17.05 3.80
N LEU A 359 -3.32 15.96 3.96
CA LEU A 359 -3.40 15.09 5.13
C LEU A 359 -2.88 15.84 6.37
N LYS A 360 -1.78 16.56 6.19
CA LYS A 360 -1.18 17.45 7.18
C LYS A 360 -0.63 18.70 6.49
N GLU A 361 -1.03 19.87 6.97
CA GLU A 361 -0.45 21.14 6.53
C GLU A 361 0.77 21.48 7.40
N ASN A 362 1.81 22.02 6.77
CA ASN A 362 3.05 22.41 7.45
C ASN A 362 3.63 21.28 8.34
N ALA A 363 3.55 20.05 7.86
CA ALA A 363 4.07 18.87 8.56
C ALA A 363 5.59 18.97 8.79
N ILE A 364 6.29 19.60 7.84
CA ILE A 364 7.69 20.03 7.92
C ILE A 364 7.79 21.46 7.41
N SER A 365 8.87 22.18 7.76
CA SER A 365 9.10 23.53 7.24
C SER A 365 9.39 23.52 5.73
N GLU A 366 9.05 24.61 5.03
CA GLU A 366 9.38 24.79 3.62
C GLU A 366 10.90 24.69 3.37
N GLU A 367 11.71 25.25 4.29
CA GLU A 367 13.17 25.12 4.25
C GLU A 367 13.60 23.65 4.29
N ALA A 368 13.02 22.85 5.20
CA ALA A 368 13.31 21.43 5.31
C ALA A 368 12.90 20.68 4.03
N ALA A 369 11.71 20.95 3.52
CA ALA A 369 11.20 20.33 2.30
C ALA A 369 12.13 20.58 1.11
N ASN A 370 12.51 21.84 0.88
CA ASN A 370 13.38 22.22 -0.23
C ASN A 370 14.81 21.65 -0.07
N THR A 371 15.38 21.69 1.13
CA THR A 371 16.70 21.12 1.39
C THR A 371 16.72 19.63 1.11
N ILE A 372 15.75 18.88 1.64
CA ILE A 372 15.67 17.43 1.45
C ILE A 372 15.38 17.09 -0.03
N LYS A 373 14.53 17.85 -0.73
CA LYS A 373 14.29 17.68 -2.16
C LYS A 373 15.60 17.77 -2.96
N GLU A 374 16.37 18.83 -2.74
CA GLU A 374 17.64 19.02 -3.45
C GLU A 374 18.67 17.94 -3.12
N ASP A 375 18.75 17.53 -1.86
CA ASP A 375 19.64 16.44 -1.45
C ASP A 375 19.22 15.09 -2.06
N LEU A 376 17.92 14.79 -2.18
CA LEU A 376 17.41 13.57 -2.80
C LEU A 376 17.60 13.55 -4.32
N ILE A 377 17.62 14.72 -4.99
CA ILE A 377 18.04 14.83 -6.39
C ILE A 377 19.50 14.38 -6.50
N GLN A 378 20.37 14.78 -5.58
CA GLN A 378 21.78 14.38 -5.59
C GLN A 378 21.98 12.88 -5.31
N VAL A 379 21.08 12.21 -4.64
CA VAL A 379 21.11 10.73 -4.51
C VAL A 379 21.00 10.04 -5.88
N VAL A 380 20.36 10.67 -6.87
CA VAL A 380 20.21 10.19 -8.25
C VAL A 380 21.30 10.75 -9.17
N GLU A 381 21.55 12.04 -9.11
CA GLU A 381 22.44 12.74 -10.05
C GLU A 381 23.93 12.49 -9.78
N ASN A 382 24.31 12.37 -8.49
CA ASN A 382 25.70 12.15 -8.12
C ASN A 382 26.15 10.72 -8.48
N PRO A 383 27.31 10.52 -9.15
CA PRO A 383 27.81 9.20 -9.51
C PRO A 383 28.03 8.24 -8.31
N ASN A 384 28.14 8.80 -7.11
CA ASN A 384 28.28 8.02 -5.88
C ASN A 384 26.94 7.80 -5.15
N GLY A 385 25.85 8.28 -5.71
CA GLY A 385 24.53 8.17 -5.12
C GLY A 385 23.99 6.76 -5.18
N THR A 386 23.34 6.31 -4.11
CA THR A 386 22.79 4.96 -4.02
C THR A 386 21.65 4.68 -5.01
N ALA A 387 21.11 5.71 -5.66
CA ALA A 387 20.09 5.59 -6.70
C ALA A 387 20.57 6.11 -8.06
N HIS A 388 21.88 6.24 -8.29
CA HIS A 388 22.41 6.76 -9.55
C HIS A 388 21.94 5.96 -10.78
N ASP A 389 21.86 4.65 -10.67
CA ASP A 389 21.40 3.78 -11.76
C ASP A 389 19.89 3.91 -12.08
N ALA A 390 19.14 4.64 -11.25
CA ALA A 390 17.73 4.96 -11.49
C ALA A 390 17.53 6.29 -12.24
N LYS A 391 18.61 6.96 -12.66
CA LYS A 391 18.54 8.22 -13.41
C LYS A 391 17.74 8.07 -14.71
N ILE A 392 16.91 9.06 -15.00
CA ILE A 392 16.07 9.13 -16.20
C ILE A 392 16.54 10.30 -17.05
N ASP A 393 16.92 10.02 -18.29
CA ASP A 393 17.36 11.08 -19.22
C ASP A 393 16.20 12.06 -19.51
N GLY A 394 16.48 13.35 -19.31
CA GLY A 394 15.52 14.43 -19.57
C GLY A 394 14.47 14.63 -18.48
N LEU A 395 14.55 13.92 -17.37
CA LEU A 395 13.65 14.11 -16.22
C LEU A 395 14.44 14.14 -14.90
N THR A 396 14.25 15.17 -14.11
CA THR A 396 14.84 15.25 -12.76
C THR A 396 13.92 14.60 -11.75
N ILE A 397 14.43 13.57 -11.07
CA ILE A 397 13.75 12.89 -9.95
C ILE A 397 14.60 12.99 -8.69
N GLY A 398 13.94 13.07 -7.53
CA GLY A 398 14.54 12.80 -6.24
C GLY A 398 14.20 11.39 -5.79
N ALA A 399 15.15 10.66 -5.19
CA ALA A 399 14.91 9.30 -4.76
C ALA A 399 15.71 8.89 -3.53
N LYS A 400 15.26 7.80 -2.87
CA LYS A 400 15.97 7.15 -1.79
C LYS A 400 15.80 5.65 -1.84
N THR A 401 16.91 4.94 -1.75
CA THR A 401 16.95 3.49 -1.53
C THR A 401 16.83 3.17 -0.05
N GLY A 402 16.23 2.04 0.27
CA GLY A 402 16.14 1.52 1.63
C GLY A 402 16.42 0.04 1.68
N THR A 403 16.99 -0.37 2.79
CA THR A 403 17.16 -1.78 3.16
C THR A 403 16.87 -1.87 4.64
N ALA A 404 15.91 -2.69 5.02
CA ALA A 404 15.59 -2.96 6.41
C ALA A 404 15.76 -4.46 6.67
N GLU A 405 16.50 -4.81 7.70
CA GLU A 405 16.67 -6.19 8.13
C GLU A 405 15.74 -6.48 9.31
N LEU A 406 14.86 -7.46 9.15
CA LEU A 406 13.95 -7.92 10.19
C LEU A 406 14.57 -9.14 10.87
N LYS A 407 15.23 -8.95 12.00
CA LYS A 407 15.77 -10.04 12.81
C LYS A 407 14.81 -10.42 13.93
N LYS A 408 14.51 -11.71 14.07
CA LYS A 408 13.80 -12.25 15.23
C LYS A 408 14.74 -12.45 16.43
N SER A 409 16.03 -12.64 16.17
CA SER A 409 17.09 -12.74 17.17
C SER A 409 18.45 -12.27 16.61
N LYS A 410 19.43 -12.00 17.50
CA LYS A 410 20.77 -11.52 17.10
C LYS A 410 21.56 -12.48 16.22
N ASP A 411 21.24 -13.77 16.25
CA ASP A 411 22.00 -14.85 15.63
C ASP A 411 21.32 -15.45 14.39
N GLU A 412 20.16 -14.90 13.96
CA GLU A 412 19.43 -15.32 12.76
C GLU A 412 19.69 -14.36 11.61
N GLU A 413 19.83 -14.90 10.39
CA GLU A 413 19.71 -14.09 9.17
C GLU A 413 18.25 -13.59 9.09
N GLY A 414 18.07 -12.26 9.14
CA GLY A 414 16.75 -11.63 9.06
C GLY A 414 16.23 -11.61 7.63
N GLU A 415 14.91 -11.60 7.50
CA GLU A 415 14.27 -11.24 6.24
C GLU A 415 14.63 -9.78 5.90
N VAL A 416 15.03 -9.53 4.66
CA VAL A 416 15.46 -8.20 4.21
C VAL A 416 14.37 -7.58 3.34
N ILE A 417 13.90 -6.41 3.73
CA ILE A 417 12.96 -5.61 2.92
C ILE A 417 13.76 -4.58 2.14
N GLY A 418 13.64 -4.59 0.82
CA GLY A 418 14.17 -3.56 -0.07
C GLY A 418 13.11 -2.50 -0.35
N TRP A 419 13.51 -1.22 -0.31
CA TRP A 419 12.66 -0.09 -0.64
C TRP A 419 13.27 0.78 -1.72
N PHE A 420 12.42 1.35 -2.55
CA PHE A 420 12.81 2.44 -3.44
C PHE A 420 11.66 3.44 -3.56
N ASN A 421 11.89 4.64 -3.03
CA ASN A 421 10.95 5.76 -3.08
C ASN A 421 11.51 6.85 -3.98
N ALA A 422 10.68 7.36 -4.89
CA ALA A 422 11.07 8.40 -5.83
C ALA A 422 9.93 9.40 -6.05
N PHE A 423 10.28 10.61 -6.48
CA PHE A 423 9.31 11.63 -6.84
C PHE A 423 9.81 12.48 -8.02
N THR A 424 8.89 13.04 -8.78
CA THR A 424 9.19 14.05 -9.80
C THR A 424 9.63 15.33 -9.11
N ALA A 425 10.86 15.75 -9.36
CA ALA A 425 11.41 17.01 -8.85
C ALA A 425 11.31 18.16 -9.88
N ASP A 426 11.15 17.84 -11.15
CA ASP A 426 10.91 18.78 -12.23
C ASP A 426 9.45 19.26 -12.22
N GLU A 427 9.21 20.48 -11.78
CA GLU A 427 7.88 21.09 -11.69
C GLU A 427 7.22 21.30 -13.07
N THR A 428 8.00 21.26 -14.15
CA THR A 428 7.50 21.41 -15.52
C THR A 428 7.06 20.09 -16.14
N SER A 429 7.37 18.97 -15.50
CA SER A 429 6.95 17.63 -15.97
C SER A 429 5.43 17.50 -15.98
N ALA A 430 4.89 16.89 -17.03
CA ALA A 430 3.47 16.59 -17.14
C ALA A 430 3.00 15.57 -16.09
N LYS A 431 3.91 14.72 -15.59
CA LYS A 431 3.63 13.74 -14.53
C LYS A 431 4.27 14.19 -13.24
N GLN A 432 3.48 14.56 -12.27
CA GLN A 432 3.91 14.96 -10.93
C GLN A 432 3.69 13.79 -9.97
N LEU A 433 4.63 12.86 -9.91
CA LEU A 433 4.46 11.59 -9.22
C LEU A 433 5.26 11.52 -7.91
N VAL A 434 4.70 10.82 -6.94
CA VAL A 434 5.43 10.18 -5.84
C VAL A 434 5.19 8.67 -5.96
N VAL A 435 6.26 7.90 -5.91
CA VAL A 435 6.22 6.45 -5.97
C VAL A 435 6.90 5.88 -4.75
N VAL A 436 6.20 5.00 -4.06
CA VAL A 436 6.73 4.20 -2.95
C VAL A 436 6.62 2.73 -3.33
N SER A 437 7.73 2.03 -3.29
CA SER A 437 7.75 0.60 -3.61
C SER A 437 8.62 -0.17 -2.62
N MET A 438 8.20 -1.39 -2.31
CA MET A 438 8.95 -2.31 -1.46
C MET A 438 8.87 -3.74 -1.98
N VAL A 439 9.87 -4.54 -1.62
CA VAL A 439 9.91 -5.98 -1.86
C VAL A 439 10.47 -6.68 -0.62
N GLU A 440 9.79 -7.74 -0.17
CA GLU A 440 10.29 -8.67 0.84
C GLU A 440 11.35 -9.60 0.22
N ASP A 441 12.16 -10.28 1.04
CA ASP A 441 13.25 -11.14 0.58
C ASP A 441 14.19 -10.46 -0.44
N ALA A 442 14.45 -9.18 -0.26
CA ALA A 442 15.18 -8.36 -1.21
C ALA A 442 16.57 -8.94 -1.60
N ASN A 443 17.22 -9.68 -0.70
CA ASN A 443 18.49 -10.33 -0.99
C ASN A 443 18.40 -11.33 -2.15
N SER A 444 17.27 -12.00 -2.32
CA SER A 444 17.05 -12.99 -3.38
C SER A 444 16.94 -12.38 -4.77
N VAL A 445 16.58 -11.09 -4.84
CA VAL A 445 16.31 -10.37 -6.10
C VAL A 445 17.32 -9.26 -6.42
N GLY A 446 18.40 -9.13 -5.64
CA GLY A 446 19.45 -8.11 -5.87
C GLY A 446 19.26 -6.82 -5.08
N GLY A 447 18.54 -6.89 -3.97
CA GLY A 447 18.35 -5.76 -3.07
C GLY A 447 17.31 -4.74 -3.58
N SER A 448 17.38 -3.53 -3.07
CA SER A 448 16.48 -2.43 -3.49
C SER A 448 16.63 -2.03 -4.97
N HIS A 449 17.76 -2.37 -5.63
CA HIS A 449 17.99 -2.09 -7.04
C HIS A 449 17.03 -2.84 -7.98
N TYR A 450 16.49 -3.97 -7.53
CA TYR A 450 15.41 -4.68 -8.22
C TYR A 450 14.22 -3.76 -8.56
N LEU A 451 13.95 -2.78 -7.71
CA LEU A 451 12.80 -1.86 -7.85
C LEU A 451 13.06 -0.71 -8.83
N PHE A 452 14.32 -0.40 -9.18
CA PHE A 452 14.65 0.75 -10.04
C PHE A 452 13.90 0.74 -11.39
N PRO A 453 14.00 -0.31 -12.24
CA PRO A 453 13.29 -0.32 -13.51
C PRO A 453 11.78 -0.30 -13.33
N LYS A 454 11.27 -0.90 -12.25
CA LYS A 454 9.84 -0.99 -11.94
C LYS A 454 9.22 0.35 -11.52
N VAL A 455 10.03 1.20 -10.93
CA VAL A 455 9.64 2.56 -10.54
C VAL A 455 9.88 3.53 -11.71
N THR A 456 11.06 3.52 -12.32
CA THR A 456 11.41 4.50 -13.37
C THR A 456 10.56 4.40 -14.63
N GLN A 457 9.98 3.23 -14.94
CA GLN A 457 9.13 3.02 -16.11
C GLN A 457 7.87 3.88 -16.11
N ILE A 458 7.28 4.19 -14.94
CA ILE A 458 6.03 4.95 -14.88
C ILE A 458 6.23 6.48 -14.91
N PHE A 459 7.45 6.95 -14.65
CA PHE A 459 7.81 8.35 -14.84
C PHE A 459 7.98 8.73 -16.32
N LYS A 460 8.29 7.75 -17.15
CA LYS A 460 8.40 7.88 -18.62
C LYS A 460 7.03 7.83 -19.26
#